data_5e2f245b55406e38e01f364c58ca2c16
#
_entry.id   5e2f245b55406e38e01f364c58ca2c16
#
_cell.length_a   1.000
_cell.length_b   1.000
_cell.length_c   1.000
_cell.angle_alpha   90.00
_cell.angle_beta   90.00
_cell.angle_gamma   90.00
#
_symmetry.space_group_name_H-M   'P 1'
#
loop_
_entity.id
_entity.type
_entity.pdbx_description
1 polymer ?
#
loop_
_entity_poly.entity_id
_entity_poly.type
_entity_poly.pdbx_seq_one_letter_code
_entity_poly.pdbx_strand_id
1 'polypeptide(L)'
;KPACSNCINVCPTGAIVSSGETVTIDPGICAGCGACAAVCPSGAIEYEPGPISWILARLDVIQKYYKGAGGKNPFLLVHDDHGRELISFSARYGDGLPSNVIPMQLDAIATFGHAEALAAHASGFEEVFLLTGPKSDTDTILGEAEIANAIFENALRVVDVNDPLELSNIFEGLAKRANKTQLSKPMGSRRQAVSYTHLRAHETSE
;
A
#
# COMPACT_ATOMS: atom_id res chain seq x y z
N LYS A 1 9.55 6.37 28.85
CA LYS A 1 8.28 6.66 28.16
C LYS A 1 8.26 5.92 26.85
N PRO A 2 7.30 5.02 26.58
CA PRO A 2 7.15 4.51 25.23
C PRO A 2 6.82 5.72 24.32
N ALA A 3 7.71 6.00 23.40
CA ALA A 3 7.57 7.19 22.56
C ALA A 3 6.45 7.04 21.51
N CYS A 4 6.06 5.80 21.18
CA CYS A 4 5.04 5.49 20.19
C CYS A 4 4.31 4.20 20.60
N SER A 5 2.99 4.14 20.41
CA SER A 5 2.14 2.98 20.69
C SER A 5 1.31 2.53 19.48
N ASN A 6 1.58 3.04 18.28
CA ASN A 6 0.77 2.76 17.10
C ASN A 6 0.58 1.27 16.84
N CYS A 7 1.67 0.51 16.87
CA CYS A 7 1.63 -0.94 16.64
C CYS A 7 0.81 -1.72 17.69
N ILE A 8 0.81 -1.25 18.95
CA ILE A 8 0.00 -1.83 20.02
C ILE A 8 -1.49 -1.54 19.77
N ASN A 9 -1.81 -0.29 19.38
CA ASN A 9 -3.17 0.17 19.22
C ASN A 9 -3.89 -0.47 18.01
N VAL A 10 -3.15 -0.77 16.94
CA VAL A 10 -3.74 -1.40 15.73
C VAL A 10 -3.76 -2.93 15.79
N CYS A 11 -3.16 -3.56 16.80
CA CYS A 11 -3.11 -5.01 16.85
C CYS A 11 -4.49 -5.61 17.21
N PRO A 12 -5.19 -6.27 16.28
CA PRO A 12 -6.56 -6.75 16.53
C PRO A 12 -6.61 -7.90 17.53
N THR A 13 -5.50 -8.62 17.72
CA THR A 13 -5.41 -9.76 18.64
C THR A 13 -4.77 -9.40 19.98
N GLY A 14 -4.26 -8.16 20.14
CA GLY A 14 -3.52 -7.76 21.34
C GLY A 14 -2.18 -8.49 21.51
N ALA A 15 -1.61 -9.04 20.46
CA ALA A 15 -0.35 -9.78 20.48
C ALA A 15 0.87 -8.91 20.82
N ILE A 16 0.75 -7.58 20.76
CA ILE A 16 1.86 -6.65 20.95
C ILE A 16 1.74 -5.97 22.30
N VAL A 17 2.75 -6.11 23.12
CA VAL A 17 2.80 -5.48 24.45
C VAL A 17 4.09 -4.66 24.61
N SER A 18 3.99 -3.58 25.42
CA SER A 18 5.16 -2.79 25.77
C SER A 18 6.07 -3.54 26.74
N SER A 19 7.37 -3.52 26.46
CA SER A 19 8.41 -4.10 27.30
C SER A 19 9.49 -3.04 27.58
N GLY A 20 9.11 -2.02 28.36
CA GLY A 20 10.00 -0.88 28.66
C GLY A 20 10.19 0.02 27.44
N GLU A 21 11.39 0.06 26.87
CA GLU A 21 11.72 0.87 25.68
C GLU A 21 11.43 0.15 24.36
N THR A 22 11.07 -1.12 24.42
CA THR A 22 10.78 -1.98 23.26
C THR A 22 9.35 -2.49 23.29
N VAL A 23 8.94 -3.18 22.24
CA VAL A 23 7.70 -3.96 22.19
C VAL A 23 8.03 -5.43 21.99
N THR A 24 7.19 -6.30 22.55
CA THR A 24 7.29 -7.75 22.38
C THR A 24 6.04 -8.22 21.66
N ILE A 25 6.21 -9.13 20.71
CA ILE A 25 5.10 -9.74 19.95
C ILE A 25 5.00 -11.21 20.38
N ASP A 26 3.81 -11.62 20.83
CA ASP A 26 3.52 -13.03 21.12
C ASP A 26 3.15 -13.76 19.83
N PRO A 27 3.99 -14.69 19.35
CA PRO A 27 3.74 -15.42 18.09
C PRO A 27 2.54 -16.38 18.20
N GLY A 28 2.14 -16.79 19.41
CA GLY A 28 0.97 -17.65 19.63
C GLY A 28 -0.36 -16.93 19.49
N ILE A 29 -0.36 -15.61 19.60
CA ILE A 29 -1.55 -14.74 19.50
C ILE A 29 -1.55 -13.95 18.19
N CYS A 30 -0.38 -13.72 17.60
CA CYS A 30 -0.21 -12.91 16.40
C CYS A 30 -0.93 -13.54 15.19
N ALA A 31 -1.86 -12.79 14.61
CA ALA A 31 -2.60 -13.21 13.40
C ALA A 31 -1.79 -13.03 12.09
N GLY A 32 -0.61 -12.43 12.12
CA GLY A 32 0.21 -12.21 10.92
C GLY A 32 -0.39 -11.20 9.92
N CYS A 33 -1.27 -10.31 10.35
CA CYS A 33 -1.97 -9.37 9.45
C CYS A 33 -1.09 -8.24 8.91
N GLY A 34 0.06 -7.96 9.54
CA GLY A 34 1.03 -6.96 9.09
C GLY A 34 0.68 -5.48 9.37
N ALA A 35 -0.49 -5.16 9.90
CA ALA A 35 -0.92 -3.78 10.21
C ALA A 35 0.08 -3.01 11.07
N CYS A 36 0.70 -3.68 12.04
CA CYS A 36 1.72 -3.08 12.92
C CYS A 36 2.98 -2.62 12.16
N ALA A 37 3.31 -3.26 11.03
CA ALA A 37 4.41 -2.84 10.18
C ALA A 37 4.04 -1.60 9.36
N ALA A 38 2.81 -1.51 8.86
CA ALA A 38 2.30 -0.36 8.11
C ALA A 38 2.37 0.94 8.93
N VAL A 39 1.86 0.90 10.15
CA VAL A 39 1.78 2.08 11.03
C VAL A 39 3.09 2.42 11.74
N CYS A 40 4.17 1.66 11.55
CA CYS A 40 5.43 1.87 12.25
C CYS A 40 6.29 2.94 11.56
N PRO A 41 6.35 4.19 12.07
CA PRO A 41 7.06 5.27 11.38
C PRO A 41 8.58 5.10 11.42
N SER A 42 9.10 4.33 12.37
CA SER A 42 10.53 4.11 12.51
C SER A 42 11.05 2.86 11.81
N GLY A 43 10.15 1.98 11.31
CA GLY A 43 10.51 0.68 10.77
C GLY A 43 11.07 -0.29 11.81
N ALA A 44 10.73 -0.10 13.10
CA ALA A 44 11.15 -0.99 14.18
C ALA A 44 10.42 -2.35 14.15
N ILE A 45 9.25 -2.38 13.50
CA ILE A 45 8.51 -3.60 13.20
C ILE A 45 8.51 -3.77 11.69
N GLU A 46 8.92 -4.94 11.22
CA GLU A 46 8.94 -5.30 9.82
C GLU A 46 8.14 -6.58 9.60
N TYR A 47 7.44 -6.66 8.48
CA TYR A 47 6.72 -7.86 8.07
C TYR A 47 7.66 -8.72 7.22
N GLU A 48 8.15 -9.81 7.81
CA GLU A 48 9.21 -10.64 7.22
C GLU A 48 8.83 -11.26 5.86
N PRO A 49 7.59 -11.76 5.62
CA PRO A 49 7.22 -12.30 4.32
C PRO A 49 7.21 -11.29 3.17
N GLY A 50 7.10 -9.99 3.48
CA GLY A 50 7.07 -8.90 2.50
C GLY A 50 7.60 -7.60 3.08
N PRO A 51 8.93 -7.51 3.34
CA PRO A 51 9.52 -6.29 3.89
C PRO A 51 9.40 -5.12 2.90
N ILE A 52 9.35 -3.91 3.42
CA ILE A 52 9.19 -2.70 2.60
C ILE A 52 10.26 -2.59 1.50
N SER A 53 11.48 -2.99 1.78
CA SER A 53 12.57 -2.98 0.80
C SER A 53 12.25 -3.84 -0.44
N TRP A 54 11.60 -4.99 -0.23
CA TRP A 54 11.15 -5.86 -1.30
C TRP A 54 9.98 -5.24 -2.08
N ILE A 55 9.02 -4.61 -1.38
CA ILE A 55 7.89 -3.91 -2.03
C ILE A 55 8.44 -2.79 -2.93
N LEU A 56 9.34 -1.95 -2.42
CA LEU A 56 9.95 -0.86 -3.18
C LEU A 56 10.72 -1.35 -4.41
N ALA A 57 11.52 -2.40 -4.25
CA ALA A 57 12.24 -3.00 -5.39
C ALA A 57 11.28 -3.55 -6.44
N ARG A 58 10.18 -4.16 -6.01
CA ARG A 58 9.14 -4.68 -6.92
C ARG A 58 8.43 -3.58 -7.69
N LEU A 59 8.08 -2.47 -7.05
CA LEU A 59 7.51 -1.29 -7.71
C LEU A 59 8.43 -0.76 -8.81
N ASP A 60 9.73 -0.65 -8.53
CA ASP A 60 10.73 -0.22 -9.51
C ASP A 60 10.85 -1.15 -10.70
N VAL A 61 10.88 -2.45 -10.45
CA VAL A 61 10.94 -3.48 -11.51
C VAL A 61 9.70 -3.40 -12.39
N ILE A 62 8.52 -3.34 -11.80
CA ILE A 62 7.25 -3.23 -12.53
C ILE A 62 7.27 -1.99 -13.43
N GLN A 63 7.60 -0.83 -12.89
CA GLN A 63 7.64 0.42 -13.64
C GLN A 63 8.67 0.40 -14.78
N LYS A 64 9.86 -0.14 -14.52
CA LYS A 64 10.93 -0.24 -15.52
C LYS A 64 10.45 -1.05 -16.72
N TYR A 65 9.88 -2.24 -16.49
CA TYR A 65 9.46 -3.11 -17.57
C TYR A 65 8.18 -2.63 -18.25
N TYR A 66 7.22 -2.09 -17.51
CA TYR A 66 6.01 -1.53 -18.08
C TYR A 66 6.30 -0.35 -19.04
N LYS A 67 7.11 0.61 -18.59
CA LYS A 67 7.56 1.73 -19.44
C LYS A 67 8.42 1.26 -20.60
N GLY A 68 9.31 0.30 -20.38
CA GLY A 68 10.14 -0.30 -21.42
C GLY A 68 9.33 -0.99 -22.53
N ALA A 69 8.16 -1.53 -22.20
CA ALA A 69 7.22 -2.09 -23.16
C ALA A 69 6.31 -1.03 -23.85
N GLY A 70 6.52 0.26 -23.58
CA GLY A 70 5.72 1.36 -24.13
C GLY A 70 4.44 1.66 -23.37
N GLY A 71 4.27 1.11 -22.16
CA GLY A 71 3.13 1.36 -21.29
C GLY A 71 3.07 2.82 -20.83
N LYS A 72 1.85 3.36 -20.70
CA LYS A 72 1.56 4.74 -20.28
C LYS A 72 0.53 4.73 -19.17
N ASN A 73 0.58 5.75 -18.30
CA ASN A 73 -0.40 5.99 -17.24
C ASN A 73 -0.68 4.73 -16.40
N PRO A 74 0.33 4.12 -15.74
CA PRO A 74 0.14 2.91 -14.97
C PRO A 74 -0.62 3.19 -13.67
N PHE A 75 -1.59 2.35 -13.38
CA PHE A 75 -2.29 2.29 -12.11
C PHE A 75 -1.85 1.03 -11.37
N LEU A 76 -1.60 1.13 -10.07
CA LEU A 76 -1.26 -0.01 -9.23
C LEU A 76 -2.51 -0.53 -8.53
N LEU A 77 -2.79 -1.82 -8.65
CA LEU A 77 -3.84 -2.50 -7.89
C LEU A 77 -3.20 -3.51 -6.93
N VAL A 78 -3.08 -3.13 -5.66
CA VAL A 78 -2.57 -4.01 -4.62
C VAL A 78 -3.70 -4.89 -4.10
N HIS A 79 -3.45 -6.18 -3.97
CA HIS A 79 -4.46 -7.16 -3.55
C HIS A 79 -3.82 -8.35 -2.81
N ASP A 80 -4.64 -9.12 -2.11
CA ASP A 80 -4.30 -10.41 -1.50
C ASP A 80 -4.83 -11.61 -2.34
N ASP A 81 -4.89 -12.78 -1.74
CA ASP A 81 -5.43 -13.98 -2.38
C ASP A 81 -6.91 -13.83 -2.76
N HIS A 82 -7.73 -13.18 -1.93
CA HIS A 82 -9.13 -12.91 -2.27
C HIS A 82 -9.23 -12.02 -3.51
N GLY A 83 -8.45 -10.94 -3.54
CA GLY A 83 -8.39 -10.04 -4.70
C GLY A 83 -7.87 -10.74 -5.96
N ARG A 84 -6.92 -11.68 -5.84
CA ARG A 84 -6.45 -12.51 -6.96
C ARG A 84 -7.58 -13.34 -7.58
N GLU A 85 -8.41 -13.95 -6.75
CA GLU A 85 -9.57 -14.72 -7.22
C GLU A 85 -10.58 -13.82 -7.92
N LEU A 86 -10.88 -12.66 -7.33
CA LEU A 86 -11.81 -11.68 -7.89
C LEU A 86 -11.34 -11.16 -9.26
N ILE A 87 -10.05 -10.83 -9.40
CA ILE A 87 -9.43 -10.41 -10.67
C ILE A 87 -9.53 -11.55 -11.71
N SER A 88 -9.28 -12.80 -11.31
CA SER A 88 -9.38 -13.96 -12.19
C SER A 88 -10.82 -14.17 -12.69
N PHE A 89 -11.81 -13.99 -11.83
CA PHE A 89 -13.23 -14.10 -12.23
C PHE A 89 -13.66 -12.92 -13.11
N SER A 90 -13.19 -11.70 -12.80
CA SER A 90 -13.40 -10.52 -13.63
C SER A 90 -12.87 -10.72 -15.06
N ALA A 91 -11.68 -11.30 -15.21
CA ALA A 91 -11.09 -11.61 -16.51
C ALA A 91 -11.81 -12.75 -17.25
N ARG A 92 -12.47 -13.67 -16.51
CA ARG A 92 -13.15 -14.84 -17.09
C ARG A 92 -14.59 -14.56 -17.50
N TYR A 93 -15.29 -13.73 -16.75
CA TYR A 93 -16.73 -13.49 -16.89
C TYR A 93 -17.10 -12.06 -17.25
N GLY A 94 -16.14 -11.14 -17.26
CA GLY A 94 -16.28 -9.73 -17.61
C GLY A 94 -15.14 -9.27 -18.53
N ASP A 95 -14.90 -7.98 -18.56
CA ASP A 95 -13.87 -7.35 -19.41
C ASP A 95 -12.46 -7.40 -18.79
N GLY A 96 -12.35 -7.87 -17.54
CA GLY A 96 -11.10 -7.91 -16.79
C GLY A 96 -10.59 -6.52 -16.42
N LEU A 97 -9.29 -6.43 -16.17
CA LEU A 97 -8.63 -5.15 -15.86
C LEU A 97 -8.12 -4.49 -17.15
N PRO A 98 -8.21 -3.16 -17.28
CA PRO A 98 -7.53 -2.42 -18.34
C PRO A 98 -6.02 -2.68 -18.33
N SER A 99 -5.39 -2.61 -19.51
CA SER A 99 -3.97 -2.95 -19.69
C SER A 99 -2.98 -2.06 -18.91
N ASN A 100 -3.44 -0.91 -18.43
CA ASN A 100 -2.67 0.01 -17.59
C ASN A 100 -2.94 -0.15 -16.09
N VAL A 101 -3.83 -1.05 -15.68
CA VAL A 101 -4.02 -1.44 -14.28
C VAL A 101 -3.16 -2.67 -14.00
N ILE A 102 -2.14 -2.50 -13.17
CA ILE A 102 -1.12 -3.52 -12.90
C ILE A 102 -1.41 -4.13 -11.54
N PRO A 103 -1.85 -5.40 -11.47
CA PRO A 103 -2.08 -6.07 -10.21
C PRO A 103 -0.75 -6.43 -9.53
N MET A 104 -0.69 -6.21 -8.21
CA MET A 104 0.42 -6.60 -7.35
C MET A 104 -0.11 -7.33 -6.12
N GLN A 105 0.14 -8.62 -6.06
CA GLN A 105 -0.27 -9.43 -4.91
C GLN A 105 0.70 -9.26 -3.75
N LEU A 106 0.12 -9.14 -2.54
CA LEU A 106 0.80 -9.23 -1.24
C LEU A 106 0.13 -10.30 -0.39
N ASP A 107 0.89 -10.93 0.51
CA ASP A 107 0.35 -11.94 1.43
C ASP A 107 -0.56 -11.31 2.48
N ALA A 108 -0.25 -10.07 2.89
CA ALA A 108 -1.04 -9.30 3.84
C ALA A 108 -1.17 -7.84 3.34
N ILE A 109 -2.34 -7.46 2.85
CA ILE A 109 -2.54 -6.12 2.28
C ILE A 109 -2.46 -5.00 3.32
N ALA A 110 -2.72 -5.28 4.59
CA ALA A 110 -2.59 -4.31 5.68
C ALA A 110 -1.13 -3.87 5.94
N THR A 111 -0.14 -4.51 5.30
CA THR A 111 1.26 -4.04 5.29
C THR A 111 1.48 -2.86 4.36
N PHE A 112 0.57 -2.64 3.41
CA PHE A 112 0.68 -1.58 2.41
C PHE A 112 0.01 -0.31 2.93
N GLY A 113 0.79 0.56 3.54
CA GLY A 113 0.33 1.81 4.13
C GLY A 113 0.69 3.03 3.29
N HIS A 114 0.64 4.19 3.95
CA HIS A 114 0.94 5.49 3.34
C HIS A 114 2.34 5.57 2.73
N ALA A 115 3.35 4.97 3.35
CA ALA A 115 4.73 5.02 2.87
C ALA A 115 4.91 4.26 1.54
N GLU A 116 4.30 3.07 1.41
CA GLU A 116 4.32 2.26 0.19
C GLU A 116 3.50 2.94 -0.92
N ALA A 117 2.35 3.53 -0.60
CA ALA A 117 1.53 4.26 -1.56
C ALA A 117 2.28 5.47 -2.14
N LEU A 118 2.89 6.29 -1.30
CA LEU A 118 3.70 7.42 -1.75
C LEU A 118 4.93 6.98 -2.55
N ALA A 119 5.55 5.85 -2.17
CA ALA A 119 6.65 5.26 -2.93
C ALA A 119 6.21 4.79 -4.32
N ALA A 120 5.01 4.24 -4.45
CA ALA A 120 4.46 3.85 -5.75
C ALA A 120 4.29 5.07 -6.67
N HIS A 121 3.74 6.18 -6.16
CA HIS A 121 3.68 7.43 -6.92
C HIS A 121 5.06 7.96 -7.30
N ALA A 122 6.03 7.92 -6.38
CA ALA A 122 7.40 8.32 -6.65
C ALA A 122 8.09 7.44 -7.71
N SER A 123 7.71 6.17 -7.81
CA SER A 123 8.15 5.26 -8.87
C SER A 123 7.44 5.53 -10.21
N GLY A 124 6.33 6.28 -10.20
CA GLY A 124 5.64 6.76 -11.40
C GLY A 124 4.30 6.09 -11.70
N PHE A 125 3.64 5.52 -10.71
CA PHE A 125 2.23 5.16 -10.82
C PHE A 125 1.34 6.40 -10.70
N GLU A 126 0.28 6.47 -11.49
CA GLU A 126 -0.67 7.60 -11.50
C GLU A 126 -1.61 7.59 -10.29
N GLU A 127 -2.16 6.44 -9.96
CA GLU A 127 -2.98 6.17 -8.77
C GLU A 127 -2.65 4.77 -8.22
N VAL A 128 -2.92 4.61 -6.93
CA VAL A 128 -2.74 3.35 -6.21
C VAL A 128 -4.07 2.94 -5.61
N PHE A 129 -4.47 1.72 -5.89
CA PHE A 129 -5.68 1.09 -5.39
C PHE A 129 -5.32 -0.06 -4.47
N LEU A 130 -6.02 -0.17 -3.36
CA LEU A 130 -5.92 -1.30 -2.43
C LEU A 130 -7.26 -2.05 -2.41
N LEU A 131 -7.27 -3.26 -2.96
CA LEU A 131 -8.45 -4.10 -3.02
C LEU A 131 -8.58 -4.90 -1.74
N THR A 132 -9.56 -4.53 -0.93
CA THR A 132 -9.85 -5.20 0.34
C THR A 132 -10.72 -6.44 0.14
N GLY A 133 -10.64 -7.36 1.09
CA GLY A 133 -11.47 -8.54 1.14
C GLY A 133 -12.23 -8.63 2.47
N PRO A 134 -13.12 -9.61 2.63
CA PRO A 134 -13.96 -9.76 3.82
C PRO A 134 -13.20 -9.92 5.15
N LYS A 135 -11.92 -10.26 5.08
CA LYS A 135 -11.05 -10.46 6.26
C LYS A 135 -10.04 -9.33 6.47
N SER A 136 -10.09 -8.28 5.66
CA SER A 136 -9.16 -7.16 5.76
C SER A 136 -9.44 -6.32 7.01
N ASP A 137 -8.38 -5.85 7.66
CA ASP A 137 -8.47 -4.82 8.72
C ASP A 137 -8.72 -3.45 8.06
N THR A 138 -9.99 -3.18 7.82
CA THR A 138 -10.44 -2.00 7.08
C THR A 138 -10.13 -0.71 7.83
N ASP A 139 -10.19 -0.70 9.15
CA ASP A 139 -9.97 0.52 9.95
C ASP A 139 -8.52 0.99 9.83
N THR A 140 -7.56 0.09 9.97
CA THR A 140 -6.14 0.42 9.78
C THR A 140 -5.85 0.86 8.34
N ILE A 141 -6.39 0.15 7.36
CA ILE A 141 -6.23 0.47 5.94
C ILE A 141 -6.78 1.87 5.60
N LEU A 142 -7.96 2.21 6.09
CA LEU A 142 -8.57 3.53 5.89
C LEU A 142 -7.77 4.63 6.58
N GLY A 143 -7.28 4.40 7.80
CA GLY A 143 -6.41 5.35 8.50
C GLY A 143 -5.10 5.62 7.72
N GLU A 144 -4.47 4.59 7.18
CA GLU A 144 -3.27 4.74 6.34
C GLU A 144 -3.59 5.48 5.01
N ALA A 145 -4.76 5.23 4.43
CA ALA A 145 -5.22 5.93 3.23
C ALA A 145 -5.48 7.42 3.50
N GLU A 146 -6.05 7.77 4.66
CA GLU A 146 -6.23 9.16 5.07
C GLU A 146 -4.89 9.89 5.20
N ILE A 147 -3.89 9.27 5.84
CA ILE A 147 -2.54 9.83 5.95
C ILE A 147 -1.91 10.02 4.57
N ALA A 148 -1.96 9.02 3.71
CA ALA A 148 -1.44 9.11 2.35
C ALA A 148 -2.08 10.27 1.56
N ASN A 149 -3.42 10.36 1.63
CA ASN A 149 -4.20 11.36 0.91
C ASN A 149 -4.04 12.78 1.47
N ALA A 150 -3.69 12.93 2.74
CA ALA A 150 -3.33 14.21 3.32
C ALA A 150 -1.98 14.74 2.82
N ILE A 151 -1.06 13.84 2.44
CA ILE A 151 0.26 14.18 1.91
C ILE A 151 0.22 14.40 0.40
N PHE A 152 -0.49 13.55 -0.32
CA PHE A 152 -0.61 13.61 -1.77
C PHE A 152 -2.03 13.24 -2.20
N GLU A 153 -2.69 14.12 -2.95
CA GLU A 153 -4.10 13.98 -3.33
C GLU A 153 -4.34 12.67 -4.11
N ASN A 154 -5.31 11.87 -3.64
CA ASN A 154 -5.63 10.54 -4.17
C ASN A 154 -4.42 9.58 -4.18
N ALA A 155 -3.57 9.66 -3.16
CA ALA A 155 -2.41 8.80 -3.05
C ALA A 155 -2.76 7.31 -2.89
N LEU A 156 -3.83 7.02 -2.15
CA LEU A 156 -4.30 5.66 -1.91
C LEU A 156 -5.83 5.61 -1.91
N ARG A 157 -6.39 4.78 -2.78
CA ARG A 157 -7.83 4.54 -2.86
C ARG A 157 -8.14 3.11 -2.43
N VAL A 158 -8.99 2.98 -1.44
CA VAL A 158 -9.48 1.68 -0.98
C VAL A 158 -10.67 1.28 -1.86
N VAL A 159 -10.63 0.05 -2.35
CA VAL A 159 -11.67 -0.58 -3.18
C VAL A 159 -12.20 -1.78 -2.42
N ASP A 160 -13.45 -1.71 -1.98
CA ASP A 160 -14.14 -2.77 -1.28
C ASP A 160 -15.27 -3.30 -2.16
N VAL A 161 -14.97 -4.32 -2.95
CA VAL A 161 -15.92 -4.96 -3.85
C VAL A 161 -15.76 -6.48 -3.80
N ASN A 162 -16.90 -7.17 -3.93
CA ASN A 162 -16.95 -8.62 -3.93
C ASN A 162 -17.54 -9.20 -5.24
N ASP A 163 -17.96 -8.32 -6.17
CA ASP A 163 -18.48 -8.69 -7.48
C ASP A 163 -17.40 -8.47 -8.55
N PRO A 164 -17.03 -9.50 -9.31
CA PRO A 164 -16.07 -9.40 -10.41
C PRO A 164 -16.45 -8.38 -11.50
N LEU A 165 -17.75 -8.20 -11.77
CA LEU A 165 -18.22 -7.24 -12.76
C LEU A 165 -18.10 -5.80 -12.24
N GLU A 166 -18.37 -5.59 -10.96
CA GLU A 166 -18.19 -4.29 -10.31
C GLU A 166 -16.72 -3.87 -10.34
N LEU A 167 -15.80 -4.81 -10.09
CA LEU A 167 -14.36 -4.55 -10.20
C LEU A 167 -13.96 -4.06 -11.59
N SER A 168 -14.46 -4.69 -12.65
CA SER A 168 -14.22 -4.23 -14.04
C SER A 168 -14.73 -2.81 -14.26
N ASN A 169 -15.94 -2.50 -13.83
CA ASN A 169 -16.59 -1.19 -14.02
C ASN A 169 -15.82 -0.06 -13.33
N ILE A 170 -15.24 -0.30 -12.15
CA ILE A 170 -14.44 0.70 -11.41
C ILE A 170 -13.26 1.18 -12.25
N PHE A 171 -12.63 0.29 -13.00
CA PHE A 171 -11.41 0.61 -13.76
C PHE A 171 -11.67 1.04 -15.21
N GLU A 172 -12.86 0.83 -15.77
CA GLU A 172 -13.17 1.12 -17.16
C GLU A 172 -12.90 2.58 -17.58
N GLY A 173 -13.16 3.54 -16.68
CA GLY A 173 -12.95 4.98 -16.95
C GLY A 173 -11.53 5.49 -16.73
N LEU A 174 -10.63 4.71 -16.11
CA LEU A 174 -9.33 5.19 -15.64
C LEU A 174 -8.26 5.23 -16.73
N ALA A 175 -8.41 4.48 -17.79
CA ALA A 175 -7.44 4.42 -18.90
C ALA A 175 -7.17 5.78 -19.60
N LYS A 176 -8.03 6.77 -19.40
CA LYS A 176 -8.00 8.08 -20.08
C LYS A 176 -7.53 9.25 -19.20
N ARG A 177 -7.14 9.01 -17.93
CA ARG A 177 -6.74 10.11 -17.03
C ARG A 177 -5.36 10.67 -17.38
N ALA A 178 -5.23 11.99 -17.23
CA ALA A 178 -3.96 12.69 -17.45
C ALA A 178 -2.93 12.39 -16.35
N ASN A 179 -1.64 12.50 -16.70
CA ASN A 179 -0.52 12.37 -15.78
C ASN A 179 -0.58 13.42 -14.67
N LYS A 180 -0.26 12.98 -13.44
CA LYS A 180 -0.12 13.85 -12.27
C LYS A 180 1.34 14.20 -12.04
N THR A 181 1.55 15.20 -11.17
CA THR A 181 2.89 15.55 -10.69
C THR A 181 3.51 14.36 -9.97
N GLN A 182 4.69 13.97 -10.40
CA GLN A 182 5.43 12.86 -9.77
C GLN A 182 6.18 13.33 -8.54
N LEU A 183 6.15 12.50 -7.50
CA LEU A 183 6.99 12.66 -6.31
C LEU A 183 8.44 12.22 -6.60
N SER A 184 9.37 12.72 -5.81
CA SER A 184 10.76 12.22 -5.87
C SER A 184 10.82 10.78 -5.37
N LYS A 185 11.65 9.97 -6.01
CA LYS A 185 11.79 8.55 -5.68
C LYS A 185 12.38 8.34 -4.28
N PRO A 186 11.72 7.57 -3.42
CA PRO A 186 12.27 7.25 -2.10
C PRO A 186 13.46 6.27 -2.21
N MET A 187 14.31 6.28 -1.19
CA MET A 187 15.48 5.42 -1.12
C MET A 187 15.31 4.34 -0.04
N GLY A 188 15.15 3.11 -0.47
CA GLY A 188 15.46 1.88 0.24
C GLY A 188 14.54 1.41 1.37
N SER A 189 14.36 2.11 2.47
CA SER A 189 13.62 1.63 3.64
C SER A 189 12.43 2.52 4.01
N ARG A 190 11.47 1.99 4.78
CA ARG A 190 10.34 2.77 5.30
C ARG A 190 10.82 4.03 6.06
N ARG A 191 11.82 3.89 6.90
CA ARG A 191 12.40 5.01 7.65
C ARG A 191 12.94 6.10 6.73
N GLN A 192 13.60 5.73 5.63
CA GLN A 192 14.10 6.68 4.63
C GLN A 192 12.95 7.30 3.83
N ALA A 193 11.94 6.54 3.46
CA ALA A 193 10.76 7.05 2.77
C ALA A 193 10.00 8.08 3.61
N VAL A 194 9.78 7.80 4.90
CA VAL A 194 9.10 8.73 5.83
C VAL A 194 9.94 9.99 6.08
N SER A 195 11.26 9.85 6.29
CA SER A 195 12.17 11.01 6.46
C SER A 195 12.14 11.93 5.24
N TYR A 196 12.06 11.36 4.06
CA TYR A 196 12.04 12.12 2.82
C TYR A 196 10.76 12.95 2.67
N THR A 197 9.61 12.43 3.04
CA THR A 197 8.34 13.16 3.01
C THR A 197 8.32 14.31 4.04
N HIS A 198 8.88 14.10 5.22
CA HIS A 198 9.00 15.14 6.25
C HIS A 198 9.94 16.29 5.85
N LEU A 199 11.06 16.00 5.23
CA LEU A 199 12.00 17.04 4.78
C LEU A 199 11.39 17.99 3.75
N ARG A 200 10.57 17.49 2.83
CA ARG A 200 9.87 18.36 1.87
C ARG A 200 8.77 19.23 2.49
N ALA A 201 8.12 18.76 3.53
CA ALA A 201 7.12 19.58 4.23
C ALA A 201 7.74 20.82 4.90
N HIS A 202 9.02 20.80 5.25
CA HIS A 202 9.75 21.94 5.81
C HIS A 202 10.32 22.91 4.76
N GLU A 203 10.61 22.42 3.54
CA GLU A 203 11.17 23.27 2.47
C GLU A 203 10.12 24.18 1.78
N THR A 204 8.83 23.92 1.97
CA THR A 204 7.75 24.74 1.39
C THR A 204 7.27 25.87 2.31
N SER A 205 7.98 26.14 3.42
CA SER A 205 7.61 27.14 4.44
C SER A 205 8.54 28.37 4.44
N GLU A 206 9.30 28.63 3.36
CA GLU A 206 10.05 29.86 3.13
C GLU A 206 9.46 30.70 1.99
#